data_e1a5716bd0aed59a2d8337bb571d2aef
#
_entry.id   e1a5716bd0aed59a2d8337bb571d2aef
#
_cell.length_a   1.000
_cell.length_b   1.000
_cell.length_c   1.000
_cell.angle_alpha   90.00
_cell.angle_beta   90.00
_cell.angle_gamma   90.00
#
_symmetry.space_group_name_H-M   'P 1'
#
loop_
_entity.id
_entity.type
_entity.pdbx_description
1 polymer ?
#
loop_
_entity_poly.entity_id
_entity_poly.type
_entity_poly.pdbx_seq_one_letter_code
_entity_poly.pdbx_strand_id
1 'polypeptide(L)'
;SPINISVHTTNPELRRKMINNKFAGKLMDTMRRLAEAGIEMNAQIVLCPGYNDKKELERTLEDLASLRPYVHSAAIVPVGITRYRDNLAKLEIFDEKSASETIDQIHKLQEKYLEELGTRFAFLSDEFHIIAKRPLLKYDEYEGFLQFEDGVGMIRKMGTEVVEYLKTINDDRLNKTKKVSIATGKSAYEFMCNMAEEIMTKFKNIEINVYRIKNNFFGETITVSGLLTATDLIDQLKNKDLGETLYITRSMMKADEEIFLDNITLKELEEKLNIEVIPCQNEGIDVVDKITK
;
A
#
# COMPACT_ATOMS: atom_id res chain seq x y z
N SER A 1 10.05 -2.35 -17.91
CA SER A 1 10.08 -3.76 -17.54
C SER A 1 10.60 -3.88 -16.10
N PRO A 2 10.03 -4.72 -15.27
CA PRO A 2 8.97 -5.69 -15.57
C PRO A 2 7.58 -5.05 -15.78
N ILE A 3 6.67 -5.77 -16.47
CA ILE A 3 5.26 -5.38 -16.57
C ILE A 3 4.47 -5.98 -15.40
N ASN A 4 3.49 -5.22 -14.88
CA ASN A 4 2.61 -5.68 -13.81
C ASN A 4 1.36 -6.35 -14.37
N ILE A 5 1.05 -7.56 -13.94
CA ILE A 5 -0.08 -8.36 -14.42
C ILE A 5 -1.04 -8.65 -13.27
N SER A 6 -2.28 -8.17 -13.38
CA SER A 6 -3.37 -8.54 -12.48
C SER A 6 -3.81 -9.97 -12.75
N VAL A 7 -3.34 -10.88 -11.91
CA VAL A 7 -3.58 -12.33 -12.03
C VAL A 7 -4.85 -12.75 -11.32
N HIS A 8 -4.94 -12.49 -10.03
CA HIS A 8 -5.96 -12.91 -9.07
C HIS A 8 -6.06 -14.44 -8.90
N THR A 9 -6.14 -15.21 -9.98
CA THR A 9 -6.07 -16.68 -9.98
C THR A 9 -5.66 -17.19 -11.36
N THR A 10 -4.96 -18.31 -11.42
CA THR A 10 -4.60 -19.04 -12.65
C THR A 10 -5.70 -20.01 -13.09
N ASN A 11 -6.67 -20.31 -12.22
CA ASN A 11 -7.84 -21.12 -12.56
C ASN A 11 -8.71 -20.42 -13.61
N PRO A 12 -8.83 -20.94 -14.84
CA PRO A 12 -9.48 -20.23 -15.93
C PRO A 12 -10.97 -19.98 -15.70
N GLU A 13 -11.66 -20.89 -15.02
CA GLU A 13 -13.09 -20.77 -14.73
C GLU A 13 -13.34 -19.77 -13.62
N LEU A 14 -12.59 -19.88 -12.52
CA LEU A 14 -12.68 -18.96 -11.41
C LEU A 14 -12.33 -17.53 -11.85
N ARG A 15 -11.27 -17.37 -12.65
CA ARG A 15 -10.86 -16.06 -13.15
C ARG A 15 -11.94 -15.41 -14.04
N ARG A 16 -12.60 -16.19 -14.94
CA ARG A 16 -13.72 -15.68 -15.72
C ARG A 16 -14.86 -15.18 -14.82
N LYS A 17 -15.15 -15.90 -13.75
CA LYS A 17 -16.18 -15.52 -12.77
C LYS A 17 -15.80 -14.27 -12.00
N MET A 18 -14.54 -14.18 -11.48
CA MET A 18 -14.07 -13.05 -10.67
C MET A 18 -14.01 -11.74 -11.47
N ILE A 19 -13.54 -11.80 -12.72
CA ILE A 19 -13.34 -10.61 -13.58
C ILE A 19 -14.60 -10.32 -14.43
N ASN A 20 -15.56 -11.23 -14.45
CA ASN A 20 -16.75 -11.15 -15.33
C ASN A 20 -16.39 -10.94 -16.81
N ASN A 21 -15.39 -11.69 -17.30
CA ASN A 21 -14.91 -11.60 -18.68
C ASN A 21 -14.64 -13.01 -19.25
N LYS A 22 -15.32 -13.37 -20.34
CA LYS A 22 -15.19 -14.68 -21.00
C LYS A 22 -13.76 -15.00 -21.48
N PHE A 23 -12.95 -14.00 -21.75
CA PHE A 23 -11.56 -14.17 -22.21
C PHE A 23 -10.56 -14.27 -21.06
N ALA A 24 -10.95 -13.96 -19.84
CA ALA A 24 -10.07 -13.91 -18.68
C ALA A 24 -9.38 -15.26 -18.38
N GLY A 25 -9.96 -16.38 -18.79
CA GLY A 25 -9.38 -17.71 -18.61
C GLY A 25 -8.14 -18.03 -19.46
N LYS A 26 -7.74 -17.15 -20.40
CA LYS A 26 -6.54 -17.35 -21.24
C LYS A 26 -5.27 -16.78 -20.61
N LEU A 27 -5.30 -16.39 -19.34
CA LEU A 27 -4.18 -15.72 -18.68
C LEU A 27 -2.87 -16.48 -18.80
N MET A 28 -2.86 -17.75 -18.37
CA MET A 28 -1.62 -18.54 -18.34
C MET A 28 -1.01 -18.75 -19.73
N ASP A 29 -1.83 -18.91 -20.75
CA ASP A 29 -1.34 -19.00 -22.15
C ASP A 29 -0.68 -17.68 -22.58
N THR A 30 -1.27 -16.53 -22.18
CA THR A 30 -0.69 -15.22 -22.45
C THR A 30 0.62 -15.03 -21.70
N MET A 31 0.69 -15.38 -20.41
CA MET A 31 1.90 -15.23 -19.61
C MET A 31 3.04 -16.15 -20.11
N ARG A 32 2.73 -17.39 -20.54
CA ARG A 32 3.74 -18.27 -21.16
C ARG A 32 4.32 -17.65 -22.44
N ARG A 33 3.49 -17.09 -23.31
CA ARG A 33 3.94 -16.42 -24.53
C ARG A 33 4.79 -15.18 -24.23
N LEU A 34 4.46 -14.44 -23.18
CA LEU A 34 5.28 -13.30 -22.73
C LEU A 34 6.65 -13.80 -22.22
N ALA A 35 6.67 -14.86 -21.43
CA ALA A 35 7.90 -15.48 -20.93
C ALA A 35 8.77 -16.03 -22.10
N GLU A 36 8.16 -16.71 -23.07
CA GLU A 36 8.84 -17.18 -24.30
C GLU A 36 9.44 -16.01 -25.12
N ALA A 37 8.81 -14.84 -25.06
CA ALA A 37 9.32 -13.62 -25.69
C ALA A 37 10.36 -12.86 -24.84
N GLY A 38 10.74 -13.40 -23.66
CA GLY A 38 11.73 -12.80 -22.77
C GLY A 38 11.22 -11.59 -21.98
N ILE A 39 9.89 -11.42 -21.85
CA ILE A 39 9.30 -10.28 -21.15
C ILE A 39 9.19 -10.60 -19.65
N GLU A 40 9.78 -9.74 -18.85
CA GLU A 40 9.75 -9.82 -17.39
C GLU A 40 8.43 -9.31 -16.82
N MET A 41 7.91 -9.99 -15.80
CA MET A 41 6.59 -9.78 -15.23
C MET A 41 6.63 -9.77 -13.71
N ASN A 42 5.78 -8.93 -13.11
CA ASN A 42 5.34 -9.03 -11.74
C ASN A 42 3.87 -9.43 -11.70
N ALA A 43 3.50 -10.32 -10.80
CA ALA A 43 2.13 -10.77 -10.63
C ALA A 43 1.45 -10.06 -9.46
N GLN A 44 0.17 -9.69 -9.63
CA GLN A 44 -0.64 -9.06 -8.59
C GLN A 44 -1.89 -9.90 -8.34
N ILE A 45 -2.17 -10.17 -7.06
CA ILE A 45 -3.30 -11.00 -6.61
C ILE A 45 -4.11 -10.20 -5.60
N VAL A 46 -5.31 -9.78 -5.97
CA VAL A 46 -6.31 -9.35 -4.99
C VAL A 46 -6.94 -10.60 -4.40
N LEU A 47 -6.69 -10.85 -3.12
CA LEU A 47 -7.15 -12.03 -2.42
C LEU A 47 -8.53 -11.81 -1.83
N CYS A 48 -9.48 -12.69 -2.19
CA CYS A 48 -10.88 -12.64 -1.78
C CYS A 48 -11.20 -13.89 -0.97
N PRO A 49 -11.52 -13.78 0.34
CA PRO A 49 -11.91 -14.93 1.15
C PRO A 49 -13.03 -15.75 0.51
N GLY A 50 -12.86 -17.07 0.51
CA GLY A 50 -13.83 -18.01 -0.07
C GLY A 50 -13.86 -18.09 -1.61
N TYR A 51 -12.99 -17.35 -2.31
CA TYR A 51 -12.87 -17.39 -3.77
C TYR A 51 -11.52 -17.94 -4.21
N ASN A 52 -10.47 -17.14 -4.09
CA ASN A 52 -9.12 -17.45 -4.59
C ASN A 52 -8.09 -17.61 -3.46
N ASP A 53 -8.55 -17.79 -2.22
CA ASP A 53 -7.74 -18.02 -1.03
C ASP A 53 -7.33 -19.50 -0.86
N LYS A 54 -6.56 -19.78 0.17
CA LYS A 54 -6.15 -21.15 0.59
C LYS A 54 -5.54 -21.94 -0.55
N LYS A 55 -6.10 -23.12 -0.87
CA LYS A 55 -5.57 -24.03 -1.91
C LYS A 55 -5.54 -23.39 -3.30
N GLU A 56 -6.49 -22.50 -3.60
CA GLU A 56 -6.51 -21.83 -4.88
C GLU A 56 -5.37 -20.79 -4.99
N LEU A 57 -5.05 -20.10 -3.89
CA LEU A 57 -3.87 -19.23 -3.81
C LEU A 57 -2.58 -20.04 -3.99
N GLU A 58 -2.44 -21.15 -3.28
CA GLU A 58 -1.27 -22.03 -3.38
C GLU A 58 -1.05 -22.51 -4.81
N ARG A 59 -2.10 -23.03 -5.46
CA ARG A 59 -2.07 -23.41 -6.87
C ARG A 59 -1.64 -22.23 -7.76
N THR A 60 -2.23 -21.06 -7.55
CA THR A 60 -1.91 -19.86 -8.35
C THR A 60 -0.44 -19.49 -8.22
N LEU A 61 0.11 -19.53 -7.01
CA LEU A 61 1.52 -19.22 -6.77
C LEU A 61 2.46 -20.28 -7.37
N GLU A 62 2.10 -21.56 -7.32
CA GLU A 62 2.87 -22.65 -7.97
C GLU A 62 2.89 -22.48 -9.50
N ASP A 63 1.73 -22.18 -10.12
CA ASP A 63 1.66 -21.92 -11.54
C ASP A 63 2.52 -20.71 -11.95
N LEU A 64 2.50 -19.62 -11.16
CA LEU A 64 3.32 -18.44 -11.41
C LEU A 64 4.81 -18.70 -11.21
N ALA A 65 5.17 -19.44 -10.17
CA ALA A 65 6.56 -19.82 -9.88
C ALA A 65 7.15 -20.68 -11.02
N SER A 66 6.33 -21.49 -11.72
CA SER A 66 6.74 -22.28 -12.89
C SER A 66 7.19 -21.42 -14.08
N LEU A 67 6.86 -20.11 -14.09
CA LEU A 67 7.26 -19.17 -15.14
C LEU A 67 8.55 -18.41 -14.81
N ARG A 68 9.24 -18.75 -13.74
CA ARG A 68 10.57 -18.17 -13.47
C ARG A 68 11.58 -18.54 -14.55
N PRO A 69 12.54 -17.66 -14.87
CA PRO A 69 12.85 -16.40 -14.21
C PRO A 69 12.00 -15.19 -14.65
N TYR A 70 11.09 -15.35 -15.60
CA TYR A 70 10.34 -14.23 -16.21
C TYR A 70 9.25 -13.63 -15.29
N VAL A 71 8.65 -14.41 -14.41
CA VAL A 71 7.82 -13.89 -13.31
C VAL A 71 8.72 -13.72 -12.09
N HIS A 72 9.00 -12.47 -11.73
CA HIS A 72 9.95 -12.15 -10.66
C HIS A 72 9.35 -12.40 -9.28
N SER A 73 8.14 -11.94 -9.06
CA SER A 73 7.45 -12.00 -7.77
C SER A 73 5.94 -11.92 -7.92
N ALA A 74 5.23 -12.28 -6.85
CA ALA A 74 3.78 -12.12 -6.72
C ALA A 74 3.44 -11.30 -5.48
N ALA A 75 2.76 -10.16 -5.68
CA ALA A 75 2.15 -9.38 -4.61
C ALA A 75 0.74 -9.89 -4.31
N ILE A 76 0.41 -10.01 -3.04
CA ILE A 76 -0.91 -10.45 -2.57
C ILE A 76 -1.46 -9.35 -1.67
N VAL A 77 -2.59 -8.76 -2.10
CA VAL A 77 -3.27 -7.68 -1.38
C VAL A 77 -4.66 -8.14 -0.93
N PRO A 78 -5.15 -7.75 0.23
CA PRO A 78 -6.49 -8.10 0.66
C PRO A 78 -7.53 -7.35 -0.17
N VAL A 79 -8.68 -7.96 -0.41
CA VAL A 79 -9.77 -7.29 -1.10
C VAL A 79 -10.32 -6.14 -0.26
N GLY A 80 -10.43 -4.97 -0.89
CA GLY A 80 -11.17 -3.83 -0.37
C GLY A 80 -12.61 -3.82 -0.92
N ILE A 81 -13.59 -3.53 -0.07
CA ILE A 81 -15.01 -3.52 -0.46
C ILE A 81 -15.50 -2.07 -0.46
N THR A 82 -15.73 -1.53 -1.66
CA THR A 82 -16.30 -0.19 -1.81
C THR A 82 -17.82 -0.20 -1.58
N ARG A 83 -18.37 0.95 -1.25
CA ARG A 83 -19.83 1.14 -1.12
C ARG A 83 -20.61 1.04 -2.45
N TYR A 84 -19.91 1.13 -3.58
CA TYR A 84 -20.48 1.10 -4.94
C TYR A 84 -20.53 -0.33 -5.48
N ARG A 85 -21.29 -1.23 -4.81
CA ARG A 85 -21.33 -2.66 -5.16
C ARG A 85 -22.74 -3.21 -5.38
N ASP A 86 -23.68 -2.36 -5.75
CA ASP A 86 -25.04 -2.78 -6.05
C ASP A 86 -25.03 -3.81 -7.19
N ASN A 87 -25.73 -4.91 -6.99
CA ASN A 87 -25.81 -6.04 -7.93
C ASN A 87 -24.51 -6.80 -8.21
N LEU A 88 -23.43 -6.56 -7.45
CA LEU A 88 -22.19 -7.34 -7.54
C LEU A 88 -22.20 -8.50 -6.52
N ALA A 89 -21.36 -9.52 -6.79
CA ALA A 89 -21.19 -10.66 -5.89
C ALA A 89 -20.81 -10.19 -4.48
N LYS A 90 -21.39 -10.83 -3.45
CA LYS A 90 -21.00 -10.58 -2.06
C LYS A 90 -19.58 -11.07 -1.87
N LEU A 91 -18.75 -10.22 -1.28
CA LEU A 91 -17.38 -10.53 -0.85
C LEU A 91 -17.29 -10.34 0.65
N GLU A 92 -16.38 -11.07 1.25
CA GLU A 92 -15.97 -10.90 2.65
C GLU A 92 -14.62 -10.20 2.70
N ILE A 93 -14.38 -9.41 3.75
CA ILE A 93 -13.07 -8.82 4.05
C ILE A 93 -12.31 -9.74 5.00
N PHE A 94 -10.99 -9.60 5.00
CA PHE A 94 -10.16 -10.28 5.99
C PHE A 94 -10.37 -9.68 7.37
N ASP A 95 -10.48 -10.55 8.36
CA ASP A 95 -10.39 -10.24 9.79
C ASP A 95 -8.99 -10.62 10.35
N GLU A 96 -8.75 -10.33 11.62
CA GLU A 96 -7.48 -10.62 12.28
C GLU A 96 -7.07 -12.10 12.16
N LYS A 97 -8.04 -13.02 12.31
CA LYS A 97 -7.79 -14.46 12.26
C LYS A 97 -7.47 -14.93 10.85
N SER A 98 -8.31 -14.61 9.88
CA SER A 98 -8.14 -15.03 8.49
C SER A 98 -6.90 -14.42 7.84
N ALA A 99 -6.57 -13.15 8.19
CA ALA A 99 -5.32 -12.54 7.79
C ALA A 99 -4.10 -13.25 8.39
N SER A 100 -4.16 -13.61 9.68
CA SER A 100 -3.08 -14.36 10.35
C SER A 100 -2.87 -15.75 9.74
N GLU A 101 -3.96 -16.48 9.44
CA GLU A 101 -3.89 -17.77 8.74
C GLU A 101 -3.26 -17.63 7.35
N THR A 102 -3.56 -16.55 6.63
CA THR A 102 -2.95 -16.26 5.32
C THR A 102 -1.46 -15.96 5.45
N ILE A 103 -1.06 -15.19 6.46
CA ILE A 103 0.38 -14.92 6.73
C ILE A 103 1.11 -16.25 7.00
N ASP A 104 0.56 -17.14 7.81
CA ASP A 104 1.18 -18.43 8.10
C ASP A 104 1.30 -19.31 6.86
N GLN A 105 0.29 -19.29 5.97
CA GLN A 105 0.33 -20.00 4.70
C GLN A 105 1.45 -19.45 3.79
N ILE A 106 1.52 -18.13 3.64
CA ILE A 106 2.51 -17.51 2.76
C ILE A 106 3.92 -17.67 3.31
N HIS A 107 4.15 -17.57 4.62
CA HIS A 107 5.47 -17.84 5.20
C HIS A 107 5.97 -19.25 4.89
N LYS A 108 5.11 -20.28 4.99
CA LYS A 108 5.48 -21.65 4.61
C LYS A 108 5.83 -21.77 3.12
N LEU A 109 5.10 -21.10 2.26
CA LEU A 109 5.39 -21.07 0.82
C LEU A 109 6.68 -20.31 0.53
N GLN A 110 6.94 -19.21 1.23
CA GLN A 110 8.18 -18.46 1.13
C GLN A 110 9.39 -19.29 1.52
N GLU A 111 9.32 -20.08 2.59
CA GLU A 111 10.37 -21.02 2.99
C GLU A 111 10.63 -22.05 1.88
N LYS A 112 9.59 -22.69 1.36
CA LYS A 112 9.66 -23.62 0.23
C LYS A 112 10.31 -22.96 -0.99
N TYR A 113 9.85 -21.79 -1.42
CA TYR A 113 10.39 -21.10 -2.59
C TYR A 113 11.82 -20.62 -2.38
N LEU A 114 12.19 -20.24 -1.17
CA LEU A 114 13.56 -19.86 -0.86
C LEU A 114 14.52 -21.05 -1.05
N GLU A 115 14.12 -22.26 -0.65
CA GLU A 115 14.89 -23.50 -0.85
C GLU A 115 14.93 -23.92 -2.33
N GLU A 116 13.79 -23.86 -3.03
CA GLU A 116 13.67 -24.38 -4.40
C GLU A 116 14.14 -23.38 -5.47
N LEU A 117 13.92 -22.07 -5.24
CA LEU A 117 14.07 -21.02 -6.24
C LEU A 117 15.10 -19.94 -5.87
N GLY A 118 15.58 -19.94 -4.62
CA GLY A 118 16.50 -18.93 -4.11
C GLY A 118 15.85 -17.54 -3.88
N THR A 119 14.53 -17.48 -3.78
CA THR A 119 13.74 -16.25 -3.52
C THR A 119 12.46 -16.61 -2.79
N ARG A 120 11.94 -15.70 -1.93
CA ARG A 120 10.64 -15.85 -1.30
C ARG A 120 9.47 -15.80 -2.29
N PHE A 121 9.65 -15.15 -3.43
CA PHE A 121 8.74 -15.08 -4.57
C PHE A 121 7.36 -14.44 -4.29
N ALA A 122 6.65 -14.84 -3.24
CA ALA A 122 5.30 -14.37 -2.89
C ALA A 122 5.35 -13.45 -1.67
N PHE A 123 4.77 -12.25 -1.79
CA PHE A 123 4.78 -11.24 -0.73
C PHE A 123 3.38 -10.73 -0.44
N LEU A 124 3.02 -10.70 0.83
CA LEU A 124 1.82 -10.03 1.31
C LEU A 124 2.04 -8.52 1.43
N SER A 125 1.03 -7.74 1.08
CA SER A 125 1.05 -6.31 1.38
C SER A 125 1.06 -6.07 2.90
N ASP A 126 1.58 -4.92 3.30
CA ASP A 126 1.64 -4.49 4.71
C ASP A 126 0.26 -4.53 5.38
N GLU A 127 -0.82 -4.34 4.60
CA GLU A 127 -2.20 -4.36 5.09
C GLU A 127 -2.58 -5.70 5.74
N PHE A 128 -2.10 -6.85 5.23
CA PHE A 128 -2.31 -8.13 5.88
C PHE A 128 -1.73 -8.18 7.29
N HIS A 129 -0.51 -7.65 7.45
CA HIS A 129 0.16 -7.60 8.75
C HIS A 129 -0.56 -6.65 9.72
N ILE A 130 -1.07 -5.52 9.22
CA ILE A 130 -1.86 -4.56 10.02
C ILE A 130 -3.18 -5.20 10.47
N ILE A 131 -3.92 -5.85 9.57
CA ILE A 131 -5.18 -6.53 9.90
C ILE A 131 -4.95 -7.63 10.94
N ALA A 132 -3.90 -8.43 10.77
CA ALA A 132 -3.54 -9.54 11.66
C ALA A 132 -2.86 -9.08 12.95
N LYS A 133 -2.52 -7.80 13.10
CA LYS A 133 -1.70 -7.26 14.20
C LYS A 133 -0.38 -8.02 14.39
N ARG A 134 0.24 -8.39 13.29
CA ARG A 134 1.49 -9.14 13.27
C ARG A 134 2.64 -8.27 12.78
N PRO A 135 3.89 -8.54 13.23
CA PRO A 135 5.05 -7.79 12.77
C PRO A 135 5.27 -7.97 11.27
N LEU A 136 5.77 -6.91 10.64
CA LEU A 136 6.25 -6.94 9.26
C LEU A 136 7.53 -7.77 9.16
N LEU A 137 7.83 -8.27 7.97
CA LEU A 137 9.11 -8.91 7.64
C LEU A 137 10.29 -7.97 7.97
N LYS A 138 11.49 -8.53 8.14
CA LYS A 138 12.72 -7.74 8.24
C LYS A 138 13.03 -7.09 6.90
N TYR A 139 13.83 -6.02 6.91
CA TYR A 139 14.17 -5.24 5.71
C TYR A 139 14.69 -6.11 4.57
N ASP A 140 15.68 -6.97 4.85
CA ASP A 140 16.34 -7.81 3.86
C ASP A 140 15.42 -8.94 3.31
N GLU A 141 14.38 -9.29 4.07
CA GLU A 141 13.43 -10.32 3.68
C GLU A 141 12.46 -9.88 2.57
N TYR A 142 12.39 -8.56 2.27
CA TYR A 142 11.62 -8.03 1.14
C TYR A 142 12.38 -8.09 -0.20
N GLU A 143 13.60 -8.59 -0.23
CA GLU A 143 14.38 -8.85 -1.45
C GLU A 143 14.44 -7.66 -2.43
N GLY A 144 14.66 -6.46 -1.90
CA GLY A 144 14.76 -5.23 -2.70
C GLY A 144 13.42 -4.55 -3.00
N PHE A 145 12.32 -4.96 -2.35
CA PHE A 145 10.99 -4.31 -2.47
C PHE A 145 10.42 -4.31 -3.88
N LEU A 146 10.47 -5.46 -4.56
CA LEU A 146 10.04 -5.64 -5.97
C LEU A 146 8.58 -5.25 -6.22
N GLN A 147 7.72 -5.26 -5.20
CA GLN A 147 6.29 -4.98 -5.28
C GLN A 147 5.90 -3.77 -4.39
N PHE A 148 6.81 -2.79 -4.27
CA PHE A 148 6.63 -1.63 -3.41
C PHE A 148 5.34 -0.85 -3.68
N GLU A 149 5.02 -0.63 -4.95
CA GLU A 149 3.81 0.10 -5.38
C GLU A 149 2.51 -0.62 -5.00
N ASP A 150 2.57 -1.93 -4.75
CA ASP A 150 1.44 -2.73 -4.26
C ASP A 150 1.33 -2.74 -2.72
N GLY A 151 2.08 -1.87 -2.05
CA GLY A 151 2.09 -1.77 -0.59
C GLY A 151 2.84 -2.90 0.11
N VAL A 152 3.79 -3.54 -0.58
CA VAL A 152 4.64 -4.60 0.00
C VAL A 152 5.90 -3.98 0.60
N GLY A 153 6.02 -4.01 1.92
CA GLY A 153 7.18 -3.51 2.65
C GLY A 153 7.30 -1.98 2.68
N MET A 154 6.25 -1.25 2.30
CA MET A 154 6.26 0.22 2.26
C MET A 154 6.52 0.81 3.65
N ILE A 155 5.83 0.31 4.66
CA ILE A 155 6.00 0.74 6.06
C ILE A 155 7.43 0.40 6.56
N ARG A 156 7.93 -0.79 6.23
CA ARG A 156 9.28 -1.20 6.62
C ARG A 156 10.34 -0.30 6.01
N LYS A 157 10.26 -0.06 4.70
CA LYS A 157 11.22 0.78 3.98
C LYS A 157 11.20 2.21 4.49
N MET A 158 10.02 2.84 4.51
CA MET A 158 9.88 4.23 5.01
C MET A 158 10.35 4.38 6.46
N GLY A 159 9.98 3.46 7.36
CA GLY A 159 10.40 3.52 8.76
C GLY A 159 11.94 3.40 8.92
N THR A 160 12.57 2.53 8.14
CA THR A 160 14.04 2.41 8.14
C THR A 160 14.69 3.70 7.61
N GLU A 161 14.18 4.24 6.50
CA GLU A 161 14.69 5.50 5.93
C GLU A 161 14.56 6.67 6.91
N VAL A 162 13.44 6.81 7.61
CA VAL A 162 13.25 7.85 8.64
C VAL A 162 14.31 7.75 9.72
N VAL A 163 14.44 6.57 10.33
CA VAL A 163 15.42 6.35 11.43
C VAL A 163 16.84 6.62 10.97
N GLU A 164 17.24 6.13 9.80
CA GLU A 164 18.60 6.34 9.30
C GLU A 164 18.83 7.79 8.90
N TYR A 165 17.89 8.44 8.23
CA TYR A 165 18.03 9.83 7.82
C TYR A 165 18.07 10.78 9.00
N LEU A 166 17.25 10.56 10.04
CA LEU A 166 17.31 11.35 11.27
C LEU A 166 18.68 11.30 11.97
N LYS A 167 19.46 10.24 11.82
CA LYS A 167 20.84 10.18 12.36
C LYS A 167 21.82 11.08 11.59
N THR A 168 21.56 11.38 10.34
CA THR A 168 22.47 12.13 9.46
C THR A 168 22.26 13.64 9.46
N ILE A 169 21.06 14.12 9.81
CA ILE A 169 20.72 15.54 9.81
C ILE A 169 20.97 16.19 11.16
N ASN A 170 21.36 17.48 11.17
CA ASN A 170 21.63 18.22 12.39
C ASN A 170 20.36 18.73 13.07
N ASP A 171 20.38 18.88 14.38
CA ASP A 171 19.26 19.34 15.20
C ASP A 171 18.93 20.83 14.99
N ASP A 172 19.92 21.63 14.53
CA ASP A 172 19.81 23.06 14.24
C ASP A 172 19.14 23.38 12.90
N ARG A 173 18.79 22.35 12.10
CA ARG A 173 18.13 22.50 10.82
C ARG A 173 16.78 23.23 10.92
N LEU A 174 16.05 23.04 12.01
CA LEU A 174 14.79 23.69 12.30
C LEU A 174 14.97 24.78 13.35
N ASN A 175 15.14 26.03 12.91
CA ASN A 175 15.47 27.16 13.78
C ASN A 175 14.26 27.90 14.38
N LYS A 176 13.03 27.54 13.97
CA LYS A 176 11.78 28.16 14.44
C LYS A 176 10.85 27.11 15.00
N THR A 177 10.02 27.54 15.96
CA THR A 177 8.90 26.70 16.37
C THR A 177 7.94 26.53 15.20
N LYS A 178 7.56 25.28 14.90
CA LYS A 178 6.71 24.95 13.78
C LYS A 178 5.62 23.99 14.25
N LYS A 179 4.39 24.24 13.86
CA LYS A 179 3.26 23.33 14.09
C LYS A 179 2.70 22.89 12.76
N VAL A 180 2.63 21.58 12.53
CA VAL A 180 2.20 20.99 11.26
C VAL A 180 1.30 19.80 11.47
N SER A 181 0.65 19.36 10.39
CA SER A 181 -0.23 18.21 10.44
C SER A 181 0.07 17.22 9.33
N ILE A 182 -0.19 15.95 9.60
CA ILE A 182 -0.15 14.86 8.62
C ILE A 182 -1.55 14.26 8.54
N ALA A 183 -2.12 14.12 7.34
CA ALA A 183 -3.37 13.38 7.13
C ALA A 183 -3.09 12.05 6.44
N THR A 184 -3.66 10.98 6.99
CA THR A 184 -3.40 9.61 6.51
C THR A 184 -4.61 8.71 6.69
N GLY A 185 -4.63 7.58 5.99
CA GLY A 185 -5.66 6.55 6.12
C GLY A 185 -5.52 5.72 7.41
N LYS A 186 -6.54 4.92 7.67
CA LYS A 186 -6.61 4.10 8.90
C LYS A 186 -5.42 3.13 9.01
N SER A 187 -5.03 2.47 7.92
CA SER A 187 -3.96 1.47 7.93
C SER A 187 -2.59 2.06 8.25
N ALA A 188 -2.28 3.25 7.78
CA ALA A 188 -0.98 3.88 8.01
C ALA A 188 -0.94 4.77 9.28
N TYR A 189 -2.06 4.95 9.98
CA TYR A 189 -2.16 5.93 11.07
C TYR A 189 -1.15 5.69 12.20
N GLU A 190 -1.07 4.48 12.73
CA GLU A 190 -0.14 4.16 13.82
C GLU A 190 1.32 4.33 13.40
N PHE A 191 1.66 3.92 12.17
CA PHE A 191 2.99 4.12 11.60
C PHE A 191 3.32 5.61 11.50
N MET A 192 2.40 6.44 11.00
CA MET A 192 2.61 7.89 10.87
C MET A 192 2.73 8.58 12.24
N CYS A 193 2.01 8.12 13.26
CA CYS A 193 2.19 8.59 14.63
C CYS A 193 3.60 8.29 15.16
N ASN A 194 4.07 7.05 15.01
CA ASN A 194 5.42 6.67 15.45
C ASN A 194 6.50 7.48 14.71
N MET A 195 6.35 7.67 13.40
CA MET A 195 7.24 8.50 12.61
C MET A 195 7.27 9.97 13.10
N ALA A 196 6.09 10.54 13.38
CA ALA A 196 5.98 11.89 13.92
C ALA A 196 6.68 12.00 15.30
N GLU A 197 6.54 11.00 16.16
CA GLU A 197 7.23 10.94 17.46
C GLU A 197 8.76 10.89 17.31
N GLU A 198 9.28 10.11 16.36
CA GLU A 198 10.73 10.07 16.07
C GLU A 198 11.24 11.44 15.62
N ILE A 199 10.50 12.12 14.73
CA ILE A 199 10.86 13.48 14.28
C ILE A 199 10.83 14.47 15.45
N MET A 200 9.75 14.49 16.26
CA MET A 200 9.61 15.37 17.44
C MET A 200 10.61 15.03 18.55
N THR A 201 11.09 13.79 18.61
CA THR A 201 12.13 13.40 19.55
C THR A 201 13.46 14.07 19.21
N LYS A 202 13.79 14.19 17.93
CA LYS A 202 14.98 14.87 17.45
C LYS A 202 14.81 16.39 17.44
N PHE A 203 13.71 16.90 16.91
CA PHE A 203 13.45 18.34 16.78
C PHE A 203 12.45 18.80 17.83
N LYS A 204 12.94 19.40 18.94
CA LYS A 204 12.10 19.80 20.09
C LYS A 204 11.21 21.03 19.83
N ASN A 205 11.45 21.73 18.74
CA ASN A 205 10.73 22.92 18.32
C ASN A 205 9.69 22.65 17.22
N ILE A 206 9.31 21.38 16.97
CA ILE A 206 8.21 21.03 16.09
C ILE A 206 7.10 20.29 16.85
N GLU A 207 5.85 20.62 16.52
CA GLU A 207 4.64 19.89 16.91
C GLU A 207 4.01 19.29 15.66
N ILE A 208 3.82 17.98 15.64
CA ILE A 208 3.23 17.26 14.50
C ILE A 208 1.94 16.59 14.95
N ASN A 209 0.81 17.01 14.40
CA ASN A 209 -0.48 16.40 14.61
C ASN A 209 -0.78 15.38 13.50
N VAL A 210 -1.11 14.14 13.83
CA VAL A 210 -1.49 13.13 12.85
C VAL A 210 -3.00 12.93 12.87
N TYR A 211 -3.65 13.14 11.73
CA TYR A 211 -5.08 12.97 11.56
C TYR A 211 -5.41 11.69 10.78
N ARG A 212 -6.16 10.81 11.43
CA ARG A 212 -6.70 9.61 10.81
C ARG A 212 -7.98 9.96 10.06
N ILE A 213 -7.95 9.84 8.74
CA ILE A 213 -9.06 10.15 7.86
C ILE A 213 -9.84 8.86 7.52
N LYS A 214 -11.15 8.91 7.68
CA LYS A 214 -12.05 7.84 7.23
C LYS A 214 -12.34 8.03 5.75
N ASN A 215 -12.32 6.96 5.00
CA ASN A 215 -12.76 6.98 3.61
C ASN A 215 -14.30 6.87 3.56
N ASN A 216 -14.96 8.01 3.49
CA ASN A 216 -16.41 8.07 3.34
C ASN A 216 -16.82 7.99 1.87
N PHE A 217 -15.94 8.39 0.95
CA PHE A 217 -16.21 8.39 -0.48
C PHE A 217 -16.34 6.96 -1.03
N PHE A 218 -15.35 6.11 -0.82
CA PHE A 218 -15.39 4.71 -1.27
C PHE A 218 -15.99 3.76 -0.23
N GLY A 219 -15.99 4.11 1.04
CA GLY A 219 -16.49 3.29 2.15
C GLY A 219 -15.43 3.02 3.22
N GLU A 220 -15.86 2.88 4.48
CA GLU A 220 -14.97 2.76 5.65
C GLU A 220 -14.10 1.49 5.68
N THR A 221 -14.42 0.48 4.86
CA THR A 221 -13.61 -0.73 4.67
C THR A 221 -12.37 -0.47 3.81
N ILE A 222 -12.31 0.66 3.12
CA ILE A 222 -11.14 1.12 2.37
C ILE A 222 -10.26 1.90 3.35
N THR A 223 -9.13 1.34 3.73
CA THR A 223 -8.31 1.83 4.83
C THR A 223 -6.99 2.47 4.40
N VAL A 224 -6.60 2.26 3.14
CA VAL A 224 -5.35 2.76 2.57
C VAL A 224 -5.41 4.26 2.28
N SER A 225 -4.29 4.96 2.48
CA SER A 225 -4.20 6.41 2.27
C SER A 225 -4.40 6.82 0.82
N GLY A 226 -3.88 6.05 -0.14
CA GLY A 226 -3.93 6.37 -1.57
C GLY A 226 -5.33 6.39 -2.19
N LEU A 227 -6.37 5.94 -1.48
CA LEU A 227 -7.76 6.00 -1.93
C LEU A 227 -8.61 7.04 -1.16
N LEU A 228 -7.98 7.88 -0.32
CA LEU A 228 -8.65 9.04 0.27
C LEU A 228 -8.86 10.12 -0.77
N THR A 229 -10.00 10.80 -0.70
CA THR A 229 -10.34 11.89 -1.61
C THR A 229 -10.19 13.25 -0.95
N ALA A 230 -10.15 14.32 -1.74
CA ALA A 230 -10.13 15.68 -1.20
C ALA A 230 -11.41 15.98 -0.39
N THR A 231 -12.56 15.45 -0.80
CA THR A 231 -13.81 15.56 -0.02
C THR A 231 -13.65 14.94 1.36
N ASP A 232 -13.03 13.75 1.48
CA ASP A 232 -12.80 13.12 2.79
C ASP A 232 -11.92 13.99 3.69
N LEU A 233 -10.88 14.62 3.13
CA LEU A 233 -9.98 15.53 3.84
C LEU A 233 -10.71 16.80 4.30
N ILE A 234 -11.42 17.49 3.41
CA ILE A 234 -12.14 18.72 3.68
C ILE A 234 -13.16 18.52 4.81
N ASP A 235 -14.00 17.50 4.70
CA ASP A 235 -15.09 17.27 5.65
C ASP A 235 -14.58 16.96 7.07
N GLN A 236 -13.43 16.32 7.18
CA GLN A 236 -12.89 15.87 8.47
C GLN A 236 -11.86 16.85 9.06
N LEU A 237 -11.27 17.73 8.25
CA LEU A 237 -10.20 18.63 8.68
C LEU A 237 -10.59 20.10 8.80
N LYS A 238 -11.64 20.57 8.15
CA LYS A 238 -12.05 21.99 8.08
C LYS A 238 -12.19 22.72 9.43
N ASN A 239 -12.38 21.97 10.52
CA ASN A 239 -12.52 22.54 11.87
C ASN A 239 -11.40 22.06 12.82
N LYS A 240 -10.27 21.57 12.29
CA LYS A 240 -9.13 21.11 13.07
C LYS A 240 -8.03 22.16 13.10
N ASP A 241 -7.26 22.15 14.16
CA ASP A 241 -6.03 22.92 14.25
C ASP A 241 -4.92 22.22 13.47
N LEU A 242 -4.75 22.64 12.22
CA LEU A 242 -3.80 22.02 11.30
C LEU A 242 -2.37 22.61 11.40
N GLY A 243 -2.20 23.73 12.11
CA GLY A 243 -0.92 24.44 12.16
C GLY A 243 -0.62 25.20 10.86
N GLU A 244 0.64 25.19 10.43
CA GLU A 244 1.11 26.01 9.30
C GLU A 244 1.00 25.26 7.95
N THR A 245 1.13 23.92 7.96
CA THR A 245 1.18 23.09 6.75
C THR A 245 0.52 21.75 7.00
N LEU A 246 -0.22 21.25 6.03
CA LEU A 246 -0.78 19.91 6.00
C LEU A 246 0.03 19.02 5.03
N TYR A 247 0.61 17.95 5.54
CA TYR A 247 1.32 16.93 4.73
C TYR A 247 0.38 15.77 4.41
N ILE A 248 0.38 15.35 3.15
CA ILE A 248 -0.39 14.19 2.65
C ILE A 248 0.52 13.30 1.81
N THR A 249 0.14 12.04 1.58
CA THR A 249 0.86 11.23 0.58
C THR A 249 0.47 11.61 -0.84
N ARG A 250 1.45 11.66 -1.74
CA ARG A 250 1.25 11.89 -3.18
C ARG A 250 0.31 10.85 -3.81
N SER A 251 0.27 9.64 -3.24
CA SER A 251 -0.61 8.56 -3.71
C SER A 251 -2.12 8.86 -3.61
N MET A 252 -2.54 9.92 -2.90
CA MET A 252 -3.94 10.36 -2.89
C MET A 252 -4.37 11.03 -4.21
N MET A 253 -3.42 11.37 -5.07
CA MET A 253 -3.65 12.07 -6.33
C MET A 253 -3.35 11.18 -7.53
N LYS A 254 -3.90 11.52 -8.68
CA LYS A 254 -3.59 10.87 -9.96
C LYS A 254 -2.10 10.97 -10.28
N ALA A 255 -1.58 9.98 -11.00
CA ALA A 255 -0.21 10.04 -11.48
C ALA A 255 -0.01 11.30 -12.35
N ASP A 256 1.11 11.99 -12.13
CA ASP A 256 1.53 13.19 -12.87
C ASP A 256 0.55 14.39 -12.87
N GLU A 257 -0.52 14.33 -12.06
CA GLU A 257 -1.51 15.40 -11.92
C GLU A 257 -1.72 15.77 -10.44
N GLU A 258 -1.98 17.05 -10.16
CA GLU A 258 -2.35 17.53 -8.82
C GLU A 258 -3.87 17.49 -8.61
N ILE A 259 -4.48 16.33 -8.91
CA ILE A 259 -5.92 16.11 -8.89
C ILE A 259 -6.23 14.84 -8.11
N PHE A 260 -7.11 14.93 -7.12
CA PHE A 260 -7.62 13.79 -6.35
C PHE A 260 -8.60 12.94 -7.17
N LEU A 261 -8.92 11.74 -6.67
CA LEU A 261 -9.81 10.78 -7.34
C LEU A 261 -11.26 11.29 -7.50
N ASP A 262 -11.68 12.27 -6.71
CA ASP A 262 -12.97 12.97 -6.80
C ASP A 262 -12.93 14.23 -7.68
N ASN A 263 -11.86 14.41 -8.47
CA ASN A 263 -11.61 15.51 -9.38
C ASN A 263 -11.44 16.89 -8.75
N ILE A 264 -11.23 16.98 -7.44
CA ILE A 264 -10.80 18.21 -6.76
C ILE A 264 -9.29 18.35 -6.93
N THR A 265 -8.83 19.55 -7.26
CA THR A 265 -7.40 19.86 -7.37
C THR A 265 -6.76 20.11 -6.00
N LEU A 266 -5.43 19.99 -5.93
CA LEU A 266 -4.66 20.34 -4.72
C LEU A 266 -4.93 21.78 -4.30
N LYS A 267 -4.94 22.70 -5.25
CA LYS A 267 -5.23 24.13 -5.01
C LYS A 267 -6.62 24.37 -4.42
N GLU A 268 -7.64 23.68 -4.93
CA GLU A 268 -8.99 23.78 -4.35
C GLU A 268 -9.06 23.21 -2.92
N LEU A 269 -8.30 22.18 -2.60
CA LEU A 269 -8.16 21.65 -1.25
C LEU A 269 -7.53 22.70 -0.32
N GLU A 270 -6.42 23.35 -0.73
CA GLU A 270 -5.75 24.41 0.00
C GLU A 270 -6.70 25.60 0.28
N GLU A 271 -7.42 26.05 -0.74
CA GLU A 271 -8.41 27.12 -0.61
C GLU A 271 -9.52 26.79 0.39
N LYS A 272 -10.02 25.53 0.37
CA LYS A 272 -11.11 25.09 1.26
C LYS A 272 -10.66 24.87 2.71
N LEU A 273 -9.43 24.46 2.93
CA LEU A 273 -8.85 24.27 4.26
C LEU A 273 -8.13 25.54 4.77
N ASN A 274 -7.88 26.53 3.88
CA ASN A 274 -7.11 27.75 4.14
C ASN A 274 -5.72 27.44 4.74
N ILE A 275 -5.00 26.48 4.15
CA ILE A 275 -3.68 26.03 4.57
C ILE A 275 -2.88 25.52 3.37
N GLU A 276 -1.56 25.66 3.42
CA GLU A 276 -0.67 25.03 2.46
C GLU A 276 -0.72 23.50 2.60
N VAL A 277 -0.83 22.78 1.48
CA VAL A 277 -0.86 21.31 1.45
C VAL A 277 0.32 20.78 0.66
N ILE A 278 1.19 20.02 1.30
CA ILE A 278 2.41 19.47 0.70
C ILE A 278 2.26 17.96 0.49
N PRO A 279 2.19 17.49 -0.77
CA PRO A 279 2.25 16.08 -1.09
C PRO A 279 3.66 15.52 -0.88
N CYS A 280 3.79 14.44 -0.13
CA CYS A 280 5.03 13.71 0.10
C CYS A 280 5.05 12.42 -0.71
N GLN A 281 6.22 12.04 -1.23
CA GLN A 281 6.44 10.72 -1.79
C GLN A 281 6.36 9.64 -0.69
N ASN A 282 6.18 8.39 -1.09
CA ASN A 282 6.19 7.25 -0.15
C ASN A 282 7.62 6.88 0.25
N GLU A 283 8.41 7.88 0.66
CA GLU A 283 9.81 7.79 1.05
C GLU A 283 10.01 8.50 2.38
N GLY A 284 10.62 7.80 3.34
CA GLY A 284 10.84 8.35 4.67
C GLY A 284 11.72 9.61 4.65
N ILE A 285 12.69 9.65 3.76
CA ILE A 285 13.59 10.82 3.56
C ILE A 285 12.79 12.04 3.08
N ASP A 286 11.93 11.88 2.07
CA ASP A 286 11.12 12.99 1.52
C ASP A 286 10.20 13.59 2.58
N VAL A 287 9.56 12.75 3.39
CA VAL A 287 8.65 13.18 4.46
C VAL A 287 9.41 13.97 5.52
N VAL A 288 10.51 13.43 6.04
CA VAL A 288 11.35 14.13 7.06
C VAL A 288 11.89 15.44 6.51
N ASP A 289 12.39 15.42 5.28
CA ASP A 289 13.02 16.58 4.62
C ASP A 289 12.02 17.75 4.46
N LYS A 290 10.82 17.48 4.00
CA LYS A 290 9.76 18.47 3.85
C LYS A 290 9.22 19.01 5.18
N ILE A 291 9.11 18.16 6.18
CA ILE A 291 8.64 18.57 7.51
C ILE A 291 9.67 19.44 8.24
N THR A 292 10.96 19.19 8.06
CA THR A 292 12.04 19.84 8.83
C THR A 292 12.72 21.00 8.08
N LYS A 293 12.33 21.33 6.89
CA LYS A 293 12.72 22.56 6.17
C LYS A 293 11.74 23.69 6.47
#